data_20b56f0c6942400e4d571afda29fe2a2
#
_entry.id   20b56f0c6942400e4d571afda29fe2a2
#
_cell.length_a   1.000
_cell.length_b   1.000
_cell.length_c   1.000
_cell.angle_alpha   90.00
_cell.angle_beta   90.00
_cell.angle_gamma   90.00
#
_symmetry.space_group_name_H-M   'P 1'
#
loop_
_entity.id
_entity.type
_entity.pdbx_description
1 polymer ?
#
loop_
_entity_poly.entity_id
_entity_poly.type
_entity_poly.pdbx_seq_one_letter_code
_entity_poly.pdbx_strand_id
1 'polypeptide(L)'
;LERYLCKKVFLKLISLFLVFVFCSVSAQKVLPFDTLKLKETKDMFTDDYGNLYLYRNKDFSFTKYDSLGKQLGKLMFTVPFKVQEIQNPLSVTLFSENAQEMRFVDQNLNDIQRLDFKQKFSFIKHAYAEDLQQVWLLDESMKRLLQYNFRNETTINSFPFDASFDDLIDLLVFENKVYILSKDQFRVYNLKFEKLFEAPVENAKRFRRENEVILIIAKNTIFKYNPEKGLIKIFDDPDAQIVDKNSLSYFEIKGNKLYLYTLEDIADIKKLKEAEKQKIELQRSIEKLEKEKSEKSDILKVMDEIQDLGF
;
A
#
# COMPACT_ATOMS: atom_id res chain seq x y z
N LEU A 1 -6.88 -50.99 -29.90
CA LEU A 1 -6.03 -50.87 -28.69
C LEU A 1 -4.98 -49.75 -28.85
N GLU A 2 -4.26 -49.71 -29.96
CA GLU A 2 -3.18 -48.73 -30.20
C GLU A 2 -3.66 -47.27 -30.17
N ARG A 3 -4.82 -46.93 -30.73
CA ARG A 3 -5.38 -45.57 -30.67
C ARG A 3 -5.75 -45.09 -29.26
N TYR A 4 -6.08 -46.03 -28.36
CA TYR A 4 -6.41 -45.71 -26.97
C TYR A 4 -5.13 -45.44 -26.12
N LEU A 5 -4.08 -46.22 -26.40
CA LEU A 5 -2.77 -46.02 -25.77
C LEU A 5 -2.16 -44.65 -26.19
N CYS A 6 -2.23 -44.32 -27.46
CA CYS A 6 -1.70 -43.04 -27.98
C CYS A 6 -2.41 -41.84 -27.40
N LYS A 7 -3.75 -41.86 -27.21
CA LYS A 7 -4.50 -40.80 -26.53
C LYS A 7 -4.12 -40.66 -25.05
N LYS A 8 -3.91 -41.76 -24.34
CA LYS A 8 -3.52 -41.75 -22.91
C LYS A 8 -2.10 -41.19 -22.71
N VAL A 9 -1.18 -41.54 -23.60
CA VAL A 9 0.21 -41.00 -23.58
C VAL A 9 0.23 -39.52 -23.94
N PHE A 10 -0.55 -39.12 -24.93
CA PHE A 10 -0.68 -37.70 -25.33
C PHE A 10 -1.29 -36.82 -24.21
N LEU A 11 -2.33 -37.31 -23.51
CA LEU A 11 -2.91 -36.62 -22.35
C LEU A 11 -1.92 -36.50 -21.19
N LYS A 12 -1.11 -37.52 -20.92
CA LYS A 12 -0.04 -37.46 -19.89
C LYS A 12 1.07 -36.50 -20.27
N LEU A 13 1.45 -36.45 -21.54
CA LEU A 13 2.44 -35.47 -22.05
C LEU A 13 1.94 -34.04 -21.95
N ILE A 14 0.67 -33.78 -22.26
CA ILE A 14 0.04 -32.46 -22.10
C ILE A 14 -0.04 -32.10 -20.62
N SER A 15 -0.39 -33.02 -19.74
CA SER A 15 -0.42 -32.79 -18.29
C SER A 15 0.98 -32.48 -17.73
N LEU A 16 2.00 -33.21 -18.20
CA LEU A 16 3.39 -32.98 -17.81
C LEU A 16 3.92 -31.60 -18.32
N PHE A 17 3.56 -31.24 -19.53
CA PHE A 17 3.91 -29.94 -20.13
C PHE A 17 3.21 -28.79 -19.40
N LEU A 18 1.94 -28.95 -19.02
CA LEU A 18 1.21 -27.99 -18.18
C LEU A 18 1.88 -27.82 -16.81
N VAL A 19 2.31 -28.88 -16.15
CA VAL A 19 3.04 -28.80 -14.86
C VAL A 19 4.37 -28.09 -15.04
N PHE A 20 5.10 -28.31 -16.13
CA PHE A 20 6.38 -27.62 -16.42
C PHE A 20 6.18 -26.11 -16.68
N VAL A 21 5.09 -25.70 -17.36
CA VAL A 21 4.76 -24.29 -17.59
C VAL A 21 4.39 -23.60 -16.27
N PHE A 22 3.73 -24.29 -15.34
CA PHE A 22 3.40 -23.74 -14.02
C PHE A 22 4.60 -23.60 -13.08
N CYS A 23 5.69 -24.35 -13.26
CA CYS A 23 6.91 -24.23 -12.44
C CYS A 23 7.82 -23.06 -12.84
N SER A 24 7.56 -22.38 -13.95
CA SER A 24 8.46 -21.35 -14.50
C SER A 24 8.08 -19.90 -14.13
N VAL A 25 6.98 -19.67 -13.41
CA VAL A 25 6.53 -18.32 -13.06
C VAL A 25 6.84 -18.02 -11.60
N SER A 26 8.11 -17.89 -11.28
CA SER A 26 8.56 -17.22 -10.05
C SER A 26 9.14 -15.86 -10.42
N ALA A 27 8.27 -14.91 -10.73
CA ALA A 27 8.64 -13.50 -10.95
C ALA A 27 9.00 -12.77 -9.64
N GLN A 28 9.17 -13.52 -8.55
CA GLN A 28 9.33 -13.01 -7.19
C GLN A 28 10.82 -13.05 -6.80
N LYS A 29 11.47 -11.89 -6.79
CA LYS A 29 12.86 -11.78 -6.33
C LYS A 29 12.90 -11.58 -4.81
N VAL A 30 13.46 -12.55 -4.09
CA VAL A 30 13.76 -12.41 -2.66
C VAL A 30 15.06 -11.61 -2.52
N LEU A 31 14.99 -10.50 -1.79
CA LEU A 31 16.17 -9.70 -1.49
C LEU A 31 16.94 -10.28 -0.28
N PRO A 32 18.28 -10.20 -0.27
CA PRO A 32 19.14 -10.81 0.76
C PRO A 32 19.16 -9.98 2.04
N PHE A 33 18.02 -9.92 2.76
CA PHE A 33 17.92 -9.22 4.03
C PHE A 33 17.96 -10.19 5.22
N ASP A 34 18.56 -9.72 6.31
CA ASP A 34 18.55 -10.42 7.60
C ASP A 34 17.12 -10.53 8.15
N THR A 35 16.65 -11.76 8.34
CA THR A 35 15.31 -12.08 8.80
C THR A 35 14.98 -11.48 10.18
N LEU A 36 15.97 -11.38 11.09
CA LEU A 36 15.78 -10.77 12.41
C LEU A 36 15.50 -9.27 12.30
N LYS A 37 16.21 -8.58 11.40
CA LYS A 37 15.98 -7.14 11.14
C LYS A 37 14.59 -6.89 10.60
N LEU A 38 14.09 -7.75 9.70
CA LEU A 38 12.75 -7.63 9.12
C LEU A 38 11.65 -7.90 10.15
N LYS A 39 11.84 -8.85 11.05
CA LYS A 39 10.86 -9.18 12.09
C LYS A 39 10.56 -8.02 13.05
N GLU A 40 11.55 -7.19 13.36
CA GLU A 40 11.41 -6.03 14.26
C GLU A 40 10.94 -4.77 13.54
N THR A 41 10.77 -4.82 12.22
CA THR A 41 10.37 -3.67 11.41
C THR A 41 8.91 -3.31 11.64
N LYS A 42 8.65 -2.07 11.99
CA LYS A 42 7.29 -1.51 12.14
C LYS A 42 6.76 -0.97 10.82
N ASP A 43 7.63 -0.29 10.06
CA ASP A 43 7.31 0.23 8.73
C ASP A 43 8.54 0.21 7.83
N MET A 44 8.29 0.18 6.53
CA MET A 44 9.29 0.13 5.49
C MET A 44 9.00 1.22 4.46
N PHE A 45 10.06 1.85 3.96
CA PHE A 45 9.99 2.86 2.92
C PHE A 45 11.03 2.58 1.86
N THR A 46 10.72 2.99 0.63
CA THR A 46 11.61 2.83 -0.52
C THR A 46 11.77 4.14 -1.26
N ASP A 47 12.99 4.46 -1.70
CA ASP A 47 13.24 5.60 -2.57
C ASP A 47 13.37 5.19 -4.04
N ASP A 48 13.41 6.17 -4.94
CA ASP A 48 13.51 5.93 -6.38
C ASP A 48 14.93 5.52 -6.81
N TYR A 49 15.91 5.54 -5.90
CA TYR A 49 17.27 5.02 -6.12
C TYR A 49 17.40 3.54 -5.73
N GLY A 50 16.31 2.91 -5.28
CA GLY A 50 16.28 1.51 -4.87
C GLY A 50 16.81 1.25 -3.47
N ASN A 51 16.96 2.29 -2.63
CA ASN A 51 17.30 2.09 -1.23
C ASN A 51 16.05 1.77 -0.42
N LEU A 52 16.27 1.02 0.66
CA LEU A 52 15.26 0.61 1.61
C LEU A 52 15.52 1.24 2.96
N TYR A 53 14.47 1.70 3.61
CA TYR A 53 14.54 2.29 4.93
C TYR A 53 13.60 1.52 5.86
N LEU A 54 14.15 0.99 6.94
CA LEU A 54 13.41 0.25 7.94
C LEU A 54 13.26 1.08 9.21
N TYR A 55 12.02 1.30 9.63
CA TYR A 55 11.69 1.94 10.90
C TYR A 55 11.32 0.91 11.96
N ARG A 56 11.92 1.03 13.15
CA ARG A 56 11.66 0.17 14.30
C ARG A 56 11.16 0.98 15.48
N ASN A 57 10.09 0.51 16.12
CA ASN A 57 9.53 1.18 17.30
C ASN A 57 10.30 0.90 18.59
N LYS A 58 11.04 -0.18 18.67
CA LYS A 58 11.73 -0.60 19.88
C LYS A 58 12.80 0.38 20.34
N ASP A 59 13.51 0.93 19.37
CA ASP A 59 14.63 1.86 19.59
C ASP A 59 14.46 3.14 18.77
N PHE A 60 13.30 3.35 18.18
CA PHE A 60 12.99 4.46 17.24
C PHE A 60 14.08 4.65 16.20
N SER A 61 14.67 3.55 15.73
CA SER A 61 15.71 3.59 14.72
C SER A 61 15.13 3.64 13.31
N PHE A 62 15.76 4.44 12.48
CA PHE A 62 15.50 4.57 11.06
C PHE A 62 16.78 4.24 10.31
N THR A 63 16.81 3.09 9.63
CA THR A 63 18.04 2.53 9.06
C THR A 63 17.89 2.40 7.55
N LYS A 64 18.85 2.96 6.82
CA LYS A 64 18.92 2.90 5.36
C LYS A 64 19.79 1.71 4.92
N TYR A 65 19.32 1.01 3.91
CA TYR A 65 20.01 -0.10 3.26
C TYR A 65 20.03 0.09 1.74
N ASP A 66 21.04 -0.44 1.08
CA ASP A 66 21.02 -0.60 -0.38
C ASP A 66 20.18 -1.83 -0.80
N SER A 67 20.03 -2.04 -2.11
CA SER A 67 19.30 -3.16 -2.69
C SER A 67 19.93 -4.54 -2.39
N LEU A 68 21.14 -4.59 -1.86
CA LEU A 68 21.84 -5.80 -1.46
C LEU A 68 21.75 -6.07 0.05
N GLY A 69 21.02 -5.22 0.80
CA GLY A 69 20.85 -5.34 2.24
C GLY A 69 22.03 -4.83 3.07
N LYS A 70 22.99 -4.12 2.44
CA LYS A 70 24.09 -3.47 3.15
C LYS A 70 23.58 -2.18 3.79
N GLN A 71 23.83 -2.01 5.09
CA GLN A 71 23.50 -0.79 5.80
C GLN A 71 24.33 0.39 5.30
N LEU A 72 23.65 1.48 4.91
CA LEU A 72 24.26 2.71 4.44
C LEU A 72 24.27 3.82 5.50
N GLY A 73 23.22 3.86 6.35
CA GLY A 73 23.08 4.87 7.39
C GLY A 73 22.08 4.43 8.45
N LYS A 74 22.16 5.06 9.63
CA LYS A 74 21.22 4.82 10.73
C LYS A 74 21.02 6.10 11.54
N LEU A 75 19.76 6.46 11.76
CA LEU A 75 19.33 7.45 12.76
C LEU A 75 18.70 6.73 13.95
N MET A 76 18.92 7.29 15.13
CA MET A 76 18.22 6.87 16.35
C MET A 76 17.61 8.09 17.02
N PHE A 77 16.38 7.95 17.44
CA PHE A 77 15.64 9.00 18.12
C PHE A 77 15.28 8.58 19.55
N THR A 78 15.02 9.55 20.39
CA THR A 78 14.57 9.32 21.76
C THR A 78 13.04 9.21 21.87
N VAL A 79 12.34 9.65 20.85
CA VAL A 79 10.87 9.68 20.75
C VAL A 79 10.41 9.21 19.37
N PRO A 80 9.18 8.70 19.24
CA PRO A 80 8.65 8.29 17.94
C PRO A 80 8.51 9.48 17.00
N PHE A 81 8.66 9.20 15.71
CA PHE A 81 8.42 10.16 14.64
C PHE A 81 7.80 9.48 13.42
N LYS A 82 7.18 10.27 12.57
CA LYS A 82 6.64 9.86 11.28
C LYS A 82 7.58 10.27 10.17
N VAL A 83 7.80 9.37 9.22
CA VAL A 83 8.45 9.67 7.94
C VAL A 83 7.36 10.14 7.00
N GLN A 84 7.50 11.33 6.43
CA GLN A 84 6.48 11.91 5.58
C GLN A 84 6.72 11.67 4.11
N GLU A 85 7.92 11.93 3.65
CA GLU A 85 8.28 11.73 2.25
C GLU A 85 9.71 11.21 2.14
N ILE A 86 9.90 10.24 1.23
CA ILE A 86 11.19 9.60 1.02
C ILE A 86 11.50 9.36 -0.46
N GLN A 87 10.58 9.72 -1.37
CA GLN A 87 10.78 9.51 -2.80
C GLN A 87 12.08 10.19 -3.27
N ASN A 88 12.32 11.41 -2.81
CA ASN A 88 13.58 12.09 -3.04
C ASN A 88 14.50 11.95 -1.81
N PRO A 89 15.51 11.07 -1.84
CA PRO A 89 16.39 10.84 -0.70
C PRO A 89 17.33 12.01 -0.39
N LEU A 90 17.38 13.05 -1.24
CA LEU A 90 18.17 14.26 -0.97
C LEU A 90 17.57 15.10 0.16
N SER A 91 16.28 14.92 0.45
CA SER A 91 15.60 15.57 1.55
C SER A 91 14.48 14.69 2.09
N VAL A 92 14.79 13.87 3.08
CA VAL A 92 13.80 13.05 3.80
C VAL A 92 13.25 13.85 4.96
N THR A 93 11.93 13.95 5.09
CA THR A 93 11.26 14.72 6.13
C THR A 93 10.68 13.81 7.21
N LEU A 94 10.96 14.19 8.46
CA LEU A 94 10.59 13.47 9.66
C LEU A 94 9.88 14.40 10.63
N PHE A 95 8.69 14.05 11.09
CA PHE A 95 7.93 14.83 12.07
C PHE A 95 7.69 14.04 13.35
N SER A 96 7.97 14.62 14.49
CA SER A 96 7.63 14.07 15.81
C SER A 96 6.59 14.95 16.51
N GLU A 97 5.39 14.41 16.67
CA GLU A 97 4.32 15.03 17.46
C GLU A 97 4.76 15.21 18.91
N ASN A 98 5.40 14.21 19.52
CA ASN A 98 5.84 14.27 20.93
C ASN A 98 6.97 15.28 21.16
N ALA A 99 7.88 15.40 20.20
CA ALA A 99 8.96 16.39 20.28
C ALA A 99 8.52 17.77 19.79
N GLN A 100 7.37 17.88 19.10
CA GLN A 100 6.94 19.11 18.42
C GLN A 100 8.02 19.64 17.49
N GLU A 101 8.61 18.74 16.70
CA GLU A 101 9.79 18.98 15.89
C GLU A 101 9.67 18.36 14.52
N MET A 102 10.11 19.05 13.48
CA MET A 102 10.33 18.50 12.16
C MET A 102 11.82 18.54 11.81
N ARG A 103 12.32 17.48 11.20
CA ARG A 103 13.70 17.37 10.69
C ARG A 103 13.71 17.09 9.21
N PHE A 104 14.67 17.70 8.57
CA PHE A 104 15.07 17.39 7.21
C PHE A 104 16.43 16.70 7.27
N VAL A 105 16.54 15.52 6.66
CA VAL A 105 17.79 14.78 6.63
C VAL A 105 18.19 14.50 5.19
N ASP A 106 19.50 14.43 4.95
CA ASP A 106 20.06 14.15 3.64
C ASP A 106 20.03 12.64 3.30
N GLN A 107 20.56 12.29 2.13
CA GLN A 107 20.66 10.90 1.66
C GLN A 107 21.49 9.97 2.57
N ASN A 108 22.34 10.53 3.43
CA ASN A 108 23.16 9.80 4.39
C ASN A 108 22.53 9.76 5.79
N LEU A 109 21.31 10.32 5.92
CA LEU A 109 20.59 10.50 7.15
C LEU A 109 21.24 11.50 8.13
N ASN A 110 21.99 12.50 7.62
CA ASN A 110 22.50 13.61 8.42
C ASN A 110 21.45 14.73 8.49
N ASP A 111 21.34 15.38 9.64
CA ASP A 111 20.45 16.53 9.81
C ASP A 111 20.87 17.69 8.88
N ILE A 112 19.96 18.11 7.96
CA ILE A 112 20.10 19.32 7.13
C ILE A 112 19.52 20.50 7.88
N GLN A 113 18.31 20.32 8.45
CA GLN A 113 17.57 21.36 9.14
C GLN A 113 16.64 20.76 10.18
N ARG A 114 16.43 21.54 11.26
CA ARG A 114 15.50 21.23 12.34
C ARG A 114 14.59 22.41 12.57
N LEU A 115 13.29 22.17 12.66
CA LEU A 115 12.26 23.15 12.99
C LEU A 115 11.65 22.76 14.34
N ASP A 116 11.77 23.64 15.33
CA ASP A 116 11.10 23.50 16.63
C ASP A 116 9.81 24.33 16.63
N PHE A 117 8.69 23.72 16.90
CA PHE A 117 7.38 24.35 16.88
C PHE A 117 6.92 24.85 18.26
N LYS A 118 7.55 24.40 19.36
CA LYS A 118 7.12 24.67 20.75
C LYS A 118 6.98 26.14 21.11
N GLN A 119 7.87 26.97 20.57
CA GLN A 119 7.88 28.39 20.93
C GLN A 119 6.97 29.27 20.07
N LYS A 120 6.56 28.76 18.89
CA LYS A 120 5.86 29.56 17.88
C LYS A 120 4.40 29.14 17.70
N PHE A 121 4.08 27.89 18.01
CA PHE A 121 2.75 27.31 17.82
C PHE A 121 2.29 26.63 19.12
N SER A 122 0.97 26.43 19.25
CA SER A 122 0.41 25.83 20.46
C SER A 122 0.71 24.33 20.52
N PHE A 123 0.06 23.54 19.66
CA PHE A 123 0.31 22.11 19.56
C PHE A 123 0.07 21.65 18.12
N ILE A 124 1.13 21.24 17.46
CA ILE A 124 1.08 20.73 16.09
C ILE A 124 0.81 19.23 16.10
N LYS A 125 -0.38 18.85 15.62
CA LYS A 125 -0.81 17.46 15.50
C LYS A 125 -0.15 16.73 14.35
N HIS A 126 0.03 17.43 13.25
CA HIS A 126 0.68 16.91 12.04
C HIS A 126 1.40 18.05 11.31
N ALA A 127 2.50 17.73 10.67
CA ALA A 127 3.22 18.65 9.81
C ALA A 127 3.57 17.95 8.50
N TYR A 128 3.45 18.64 7.38
CA TYR A 128 3.80 18.16 6.04
C TYR A 128 4.69 19.18 5.35
N ALA A 129 5.87 18.75 4.89
CA ALA A 129 6.77 19.63 4.14
C ALA A 129 6.29 19.73 2.69
N GLU A 130 5.94 20.94 2.27
CA GLU A 130 5.62 21.24 0.87
C GLU A 130 6.90 21.27 0.03
N ASP A 131 7.91 21.95 0.56
CA ASP A 131 9.26 22.07 0.01
C ASP A 131 10.31 22.38 1.10
N LEU A 132 11.49 22.86 0.71
CA LEU A 132 12.58 23.25 1.63
C LEU A 132 12.43 24.68 2.19
N GLN A 133 11.27 25.30 2.06
CA GLN A 133 10.96 26.64 2.57
C GLN A 133 9.62 26.68 3.28
N GLN A 134 8.68 25.82 2.92
CA GLN A 134 7.30 25.87 3.37
C GLN A 134 6.85 24.53 3.94
N VAL A 135 6.09 24.62 5.02
CA VAL A 135 5.46 23.48 5.66
C VAL A 135 3.97 23.76 5.92
N TRP A 136 3.17 22.73 5.83
CA TRP A 136 1.80 22.74 6.31
C TRP A 136 1.78 22.22 7.74
N LEU A 137 1.19 22.98 8.64
CA LEU A 137 1.08 22.64 10.06
C LEU A 137 -0.39 22.50 10.43
N LEU A 138 -0.75 21.37 11.00
CA LEU A 138 -2.06 21.17 11.58
C LEU A 138 -2.02 21.49 13.07
N ASP A 139 -2.49 22.68 13.44
CA ASP A 139 -2.57 23.13 14.83
C ASP A 139 -3.89 22.61 15.44
N GLU A 140 -3.77 21.66 16.37
CA GLU A 140 -4.90 21.03 17.06
C GLU A 140 -5.57 22.00 18.02
N SER A 141 -4.79 22.82 18.74
CA SER A 141 -5.29 23.74 19.76
C SER A 141 -6.12 24.86 19.11
N MET A 142 -5.67 25.37 17.99
CA MET A 142 -6.36 26.44 17.26
C MET A 142 -7.38 25.92 16.25
N LYS A 143 -7.39 24.61 15.98
CA LYS A 143 -8.18 23.98 14.91
C LYS A 143 -7.97 24.64 13.56
N ARG A 144 -6.73 24.75 13.16
CA ARG A 144 -6.33 25.43 11.91
C ARG A 144 -5.29 24.63 11.15
N LEU A 145 -5.38 24.72 9.85
CA LEU A 145 -4.33 24.30 8.92
C LEU A 145 -3.56 25.54 8.48
N LEU A 146 -2.27 25.60 8.79
CA LEU A 146 -1.40 26.73 8.54
C LEU A 146 -0.42 26.38 7.43
N GLN A 147 -0.23 27.29 6.48
CA GLN A 147 0.91 27.27 5.57
C GLN A 147 1.99 28.22 6.13
N TYR A 148 3.12 27.67 6.49
CA TYR A 148 4.18 28.40 7.20
C TYR A 148 5.47 28.38 6.40
N ASN A 149 6.00 29.58 6.11
CA ASN A 149 7.33 29.73 5.54
C ASN A 149 8.34 29.79 6.68
N PHE A 150 9.11 28.74 6.86
CA PHE A 150 10.06 28.63 7.95
C PHE A 150 11.39 29.36 7.68
N ARG A 151 11.68 29.77 6.43
CA ARG A 151 12.82 30.62 6.10
C ARG A 151 12.63 32.05 6.56
N ASN A 152 11.43 32.59 6.34
CA ASN A 152 11.06 33.93 6.68
C ASN A 152 10.32 34.02 8.01
N GLU A 153 10.04 32.89 8.63
CA GLU A 153 9.30 32.75 9.89
C GLU A 153 7.90 33.41 9.86
N THR A 154 7.21 33.29 8.70
CA THR A 154 5.89 33.89 8.49
C THR A 154 4.82 32.86 8.17
N THR A 155 3.61 33.05 8.72
CA THR A 155 2.43 32.32 8.29
C THR A 155 1.91 32.95 7.00
N ILE A 156 1.90 32.18 5.91
CA ILE A 156 1.42 32.62 4.60
C ILE A 156 -0.10 32.57 4.56
N ASN A 157 -0.66 31.43 4.95
CA ASN A 157 -2.11 31.17 4.93
C ASN A 157 -2.54 30.45 6.21
N SER A 158 -3.81 30.65 6.57
CA SER A 158 -4.42 30.00 7.72
C SER A 158 -5.88 29.67 7.41
N PHE A 159 -6.21 28.37 7.43
CA PHE A 159 -7.54 27.86 7.09
C PHE A 159 -8.17 27.20 8.31
N PRO A 160 -9.50 27.34 8.53
CA PRO A 160 -10.20 26.54 9.53
C PRO A 160 -10.04 25.04 9.23
N PHE A 161 -9.90 24.23 10.27
CA PHE A 161 -9.85 22.77 10.15
C PHE A 161 -10.96 22.16 10.99
N ASP A 162 -12.01 21.69 10.33
CA ASP A 162 -13.24 21.20 10.97
C ASP A 162 -13.36 19.67 10.90
N ALA A 163 -12.25 18.94 10.90
CA ALA A 163 -12.24 17.49 11.00
C ALA A 163 -11.79 17.03 12.40
N SER A 164 -12.18 15.80 12.78
CA SER A 164 -11.69 15.18 14.01
C SER A 164 -10.21 14.89 13.94
N PHE A 165 -9.49 15.13 15.04
CA PHE A 165 -8.08 14.83 15.20
C PHE A 165 -7.83 13.43 15.80
N ASP A 166 -8.85 12.83 16.44
CA ASP A 166 -8.67 11.62 17.26
C ASP A 166 -8.23 10.40 16.46
N ASP A 167 -8.76 10.27 15.23
CA ASP A 167 -8.46 9.15 14.35
C ASP A 167 -7.50 9.52 13.20
N LEU A 168 -6.85 10.69 13.28
CA LEU A 168 -5.95 11.15 12.24
C LEU A 168 -4.68 10.27 12.18
N ILE A 169 -4.49 9.60 11.05
CA ILE A 169 -3.30 8.81 10.77
C ILE A 169 -2.27 9.64 10.01
N ASP A 170 -2.71 10.31 8.93
CA ASP A 170 -1.82 11.08 8.07
C ASP A 170 -2.55 12.23 7.39
N LEU A 171 -1.80 13.26 7.00
CA LEU A 171 -2.28 14.44 6.30
C LEU A 171 -1.28 14.84 5.22
N LEU A 172 -1.79 15.18 4.04
CA LEU A 172 -1.01 15.68 2.93
C LEU A 172 -1.76 16.84 2.29
N VAL A 173 -1.04 17.90 1.92
CA VAL A 173 -1.60 19.02 1.16
C VAL A 173 -0.91 19.10 -0.19
N PHE A 174 -1.70 19.07 -1.25
CA PHE A 174 -1.20 19.12 -2.62
C PHE A 174 -2.26 19.70 -3.57
N GLU A 175 -1.87 20.56 -4.50
CA GLU A 175 -2.77 21.20 -5.48
C GLU A 175 -4.03 21.84 -4.86
N ASN A 176 -3.84 22.61 -3.81
CA ASN A 176 -4.94 23.26 -3.07
C ASN A 176 -6.00 22.28 -2.52
N LYS A 177 -5.63 21.02 -2.34
CA LYS A 177 -6.46 19.98 -1.72
C LYS A 177 -5.80 19.47 -0.45
N VAL A 178 -6.62 19.14 0.52
CA VAL A 178 -6.22 18.54 1.79
C VAL A 178 -6.66 17.09 1.78
N TYR A 179 -5.71 16.19 1.83
CA TYR A 179 -5.92 14.76 1.89
C TYR A 179 -5.79 14.32 3.34
N ILE A 180 -6.80 13.67 3.86
CA ILE A 180 -6.86 13.23 5.26
C ILE A 180 -7.03 11.71 5.28
N LEU A 181 -6.14 11.05 6.00
CA LEU A 181 -6.21 9.63 6.27
C LEU A 181 -6.57 9.43 7.73
N SER A 182 -7.70 8.86 7.99
CA SER A 182 -8.16 8.43 9.30
C SER A 182 -8.07 6.91 9.40
N LYS A 183 -8.36 6.35 10.57
CA LYS A 183 -8.24 4.92 10.85
C LYS A 183 -8.94 4.02 9.81
N ASP A 184 -10.14 4.41 9.38
CA ASP A 184 -10.97 3.61 8.49
C ASP A 184 -11.44 4.37 7.24
N GLN A 185 -10.93 5.60 7.04
CA GLN A 185 -11.44 6.47 5.98
C GLN A 185 -10.35 7.34 5.36
N PHE A 186 -10.49 7.52 4.06
CA PHE A 186 -9.77 8.49 3.26
C PHE A 186 -10.73 9.59 2.81
N ARG A 187 -10.35 10.86 3.02
CA ARG A 187 -11.14 12.03 2.63
C ARG A 187 -10.28 13.04 1.91
N VAL A 188 -10.89 13.74 0.96
CA VAL A 188 -10.28 14.86 0.25
C VAL A 188 -11.16 16.08 0.41
N TYR A 189 -10.53 17.20 0.78
CA TYR A 189 -11.17 18.51 0.93
C TYR A 189 -10.47 19.54 0.05
N ASN A 190 -11.16 20.62 -0.28
CA ASN A 190 -10.49 21.83 -0.73
C ASN A 190 -9.97 22.64 0.47
N LEU A 191 -9.26 23.76 0.24
CA LEU A 191 -8.75 24.62 1.32
C LEU A 191 -9.86 25.36 2.12
N LYS A 192 -11.11 25.39 1.62
CA LYS A 192 -12.26 25.90 2.37
C LYS A 192 -12.91 24.82 3.25
N PHE A 193 -12.34 23.62 3.30
CA PHE A 193 -12.87 22.45 4.00
C PHE A 193 -14.21 21.91 3.47
N GLU A 194 -14.50 22.17 2.20
CA GLU A 194 -15.60 21.49 1.49
C GLU A 194 -15.13 20.10 1.06
N LYS A 195 -15.89 19.07 1.43
CA LYS A 195 -15.54 17.67 1.13
C LYS A 195 -15.73 17.39 -0.36
N LEU A 196 -14.67 16.96 -1.02
CA LEU A 196 -14.65 16.61 -2.44
C LEU A 196 -14.79 15.11 -2.69
N PHE A 197 -14.24 14.29 -1.77
CA PHE A 197 -14.25 12.83 -1.90
C PHE A 197 -14.18 12.16 -0.54
N GLU A 198 -14.76 10.97 -0.44
CA GLU A 198 -14.66 10.10 0.74
C GLU A 198 -14.76 8.62 0.32
N ALA A 199 -13.92 7.77 0.90
CA ALA A 199 -13.97 6.33 0.71
C ALA A 199 -13.43 5.59 1.94
N PRO A 200 -13.93 4.38 2.24
CA PRO A 200 -13.35 3.53 3.28
C PRO A 200 -11.98 3.00 2.86
N VAL A 201 -11.05 2.96 3.81
CA VAL A 201 -9.72 2.35 3.64
C VAL A 201 -9.35 1.63 4.93
N GLU A 202 -9.29 0.32 4.89
CA GLU A 202 -8.93 -0.50 6.03
C GLU A 202 -7.41 -0.53 6.26
N ASN A 203 -6.99 -0.50 7.53
CA ASN A 203 -5.60 -0.64 7.94
C ASN A 203 -4.63 0.35 7.26
N ALA A 204 -5.11 1.55 6.98
CA ALA A 204 -4.31 2.61 6.39
C ALA A 204 -3.14 2.98 7.32
N LYS A 205 -1.98 3.30 6.75
CA LYS A 205 -0.77 3.68 7.49
C LYS A 205 -0.28 5.08 7.16
N ARG A 206 -0.24 5.45 5.89
CA ARG A 206 0.32 6.73 5.44
C ARG A 206 -0.03 7.04 3.99
N PHE A 207 0.16 8.29 3.62
CA PHE A 207 0.25 8.70 2.22
C PHE A 207 1.63 8.43 1.64
N ARG A 208 1.67 8.34 0.33
CA ARG A 208 2.86 8.47 -0.49
C ARG A 208 2.48 9.31 -1.70
N ARG A 209 3.25 10.35 -1.98
CA ARG A 209 3.08 11.13 -3.21
C ARG A 209 4.15 10.70 -4.22
N GLU A 210 3.74 10.44 -5.44
CA GLU A 210 4.64 10.21 -6.57
C GLU A 210 4.27 11.23 -7.67
N ASN A 211 5.00 12.34 -7.73
CA ASN A 211 4.67 13.50 -8.56
C ASN A 211 3.24 14.00 -8.26
N GLU A 212 2.32 13.85 -9.22
CA GLU A 212 0.90 14.25 -9.09
C GLU A 212 0.00 13.12 -8.56
N VAL A 213 0.57 11.95 -8.32
CA VAL A 213 -0.20 10.77 -7.90
C VAL A 213 -0.18 10.63 -6.39
N ILE A 214 -1.36 10.59 -5.79
CA ILE A 214 -1.52 10.28 -4.37
C ILE A 214 -1.78 8.79 -4.20
N LEU A 215 -0.93 8.15 -3.42
CA LEU A 215 -1.04 6.76 -3.02
C LEU A 215 -1.38 6.68 -1.54
N ILE A 216 -2.13 5.64 -1.18
CA ILE A 216 -2.40 5.27 0.21
C ILE A 216 -1.76 3.92 0.45
N ILE A 217 -0.80 3.89 1.37
CA ILE A 217 -0.15 2.67 1.82
C ILE A 217 -0.92 2.15 3.03
N ALA A 218 -1.50 0.98 2.90
CA ALA A 218 -2.12 0.25 3.98
C ALA A 218 -1.20 -0.91 4.42
N LYS A 219 -1.65 -1.74 5.35
CA LYS A 219 -0.84 -2.84 5.90
C LYS A 219 -0.31 -3.77 4.82
N ASN A 220 -1.16 -4.19 3.91
CA ASN A 220 -0.90 -5.20 2.88
C ASN A 220 -1.44 -4.82 1.49
N THR A 221 -1.90 -3.58 1.35
CA THR A 221 -2.56 -3.08 0.15
C THR A 221 -2.03 -1.70 -0.19
N ILE A 222 -1.91 -1.38 -1.48
CA ILE A 222 -1.60 -0.05 -1.97
C ILE A 222 -2.73 0.42 -2.86
N PHE A 223 -3.28 1.59 -2.56
CA PHE A 223 -4.31 2.24 -3.38
C PHE A 223 -3.73 3.46 -4.08
N LYS A 224 -4.22 3.70 -5.29
CA LYS A 224 -4.01 4.94 -6.05
C LYS A 224 -5.30 5.73 -6.05
N TYR A 225 -5.24 6.99 -5.64
CA TYR A 225 -6.36 7.89 -5.78
C TYR A 225 -6.44 8.46 -7.21
N ASN A 226 -7.62 8.43 -7.77
CA ASN A 226 -7.95 9.08 -9.04
C ASN A 226 -9.22 9.92 -8.81
N PRO A 227 -9.22 11.22 -9.13
CA PRO A 227 -10.38 12.09 -8.89
C PRO A 227 -11.69 11.64 -9.55
N GLU A 228 -11.61 10.98 -10.72
CA GLU A 228 -12.77 10.53 -11.48
C GLU A 228 -13.23 9.11 -11.09
N LYS A 229 -12.27 8.22 -10.79
CA LYS A 229 -12.52 6.79 -10.54
C LYS A 229 -12.51 6.41 -9.07
N GLY A 230 -12.13 7.34 -8.19
CA GLY A 230 -11.96 7.10 -6.77
C GLY A 230 -10.69 6.31 -6.43
N LEU A 231 -10.78 5.41 -5.46
CA LEU A 231 -9.65 4.57 -5.03
C LEU A 231 -9.52 3.33 -5.91
N ILE A 232 -8.35 3.17 -6.50
CA ILE A 232 -7.98 2.01 -7.32
C ILE A 232 -6.94 1.20 -6.57
N LYS A 233 -7.24 -0.06 -6.29
CA LYS A 233 -6.29 -1.00 -5.69
C LYS A 233 -5.24 -1.38 -6.75
N ILE A 234 -3.98 -1.03 -6.51
CA ILE A 234 -2.87 -1.29 -7.43
C ILE A 234 -1.98 -2.45 -6.98
N PHE A 235 -1.93 -2.74 -5.68
CA PHE A 235 -1.26 -3.88 -5.10
C PHE A 235 -2.07 -4.44 -3.94
N ASP A 236 -2.11 -5.78 -3.78
CA ASP A 236 -2.83 -6.47 -2.71
C ASP A 236 -2.26 -7.88 -2.50
N ASP A 237 -1.65 -8.12 -1.34
CA ASP A 237 -1.25 -9.45 -0.89
C ASP A 237 -1.72 -9.66 0.56
N PRO A 238 -2.72 -10.55 0.79
CA PRO A 238 -3.25 -10.81 2.12
C PRO A 238 -2.22 -11.30 3.15
N ASP A 239 -1.16 -11.95 2.69
CA ASP A 239 -0.11 -12.50 3.54
C ASP A 239 1.00 -11.48 3.86
N ALA A 240 1.02 -10.33 3.17
CA ALA A 240 2.00 -9.29 3.42
C ALA A 240 1.82 -8.65 4.80
N GLN A 241 2.91 -8.43 5.49
CA GLN A 241 2.96 -7.73 6.78
C GLN A 241 3.16 -6.22 6.60
N ILE A 242 3.96 -5.85 5.61
CA ILE A 242 4.27 -4.48 5.24
C ILE A 242 4.44 -4.42 3.74
N VAL A 243 3.89 -3.38 3.11
CA VAL A 243 4.06 -3.10 1.69
C VAL A 243 4.53 -1.68 1.48
N ASP A 244 5.29 -1.47 0.43
CA ASP A 244 5.65 -0.17 -0.12
C ASP A 244 5.95 -0.28 -1.61
N LYS A 245 6.12 0.85 -2.28
CA LYS A 245 6.56 0.90 -3.68
C LYS A 245 7.45 2.12 -3.92
N ASN A 246 8.28 2.05 -4.94
CA ASN A 246 8.87 3.21 -5.60
C ASN A 246 8.33 3.33 -7.05
N SER A 247 8.89 4.20 -7.85
CA SER A 247 8.44 4.43 -9.23
C SER A 247 8.54 3.19 -10.12
N LEU A 248 9.41 2.23 -9.79
CA LEU A 248 9.73 1.08 -10.65
C LEU A 248 9.29 -0.27 -10.09
N SER A 249 9.07 -0.38 -8.78
CA SER A 249 8.89 -1.67 -8.11
C SER A 249 7.98 -1.59 -6.91
N TYR A 250 7.38 -2.74 -6.57
CA TYR A 250 6.67 -2.98 -5.32
C TYR A 250 7.55 -3.82 -4.40
N PHE A 251 7.42 -3.56 -3.11
CA PHE A 251 8.15 -4.25 -2.06
C PHE A 251 7.18 -4.76 -1.01
N GLU A 252 7.42 -5.96 -0.50
CA GLU A 252 6.65 -6.48 0.64
C GLU A 252 7.54 -7.25 1.61
N ILE A 253 7.20 -7.17 2.88
CA ILE A 253 7.71 -8.06 3.90
C ILE A 253 6.65 -9.10 4.19
N LYS A 254 7.01 -10.38 3.97
CA LYS A 254 6.15 -11.55 4.17
C LYS A 254 6.96 -12.68 4.77
N GLY A 255 6.51 -13.24 5.90
CA GLY A 255 7.21 -14.33 6.58
C GLY A 255 8.68 -14.01 6.91
N ASN A 256 8.98 -12.78 7.30
CA ASN A 256 10.32 -12.28 7.60
C ASN A 256 11.30 -12.32 6.39
N LYS A 257 10.78 -12.31 5.18
CA LYS A 257 11.53 -12.15 3.94
C LYS A 257 11.08 -10.88 3.24
N LEU A 258 11.98 -10.26 2.52
CA LEU A 258 11.71 -9.10 1.70
C LEU A 258 11.62 -9.53 0.23
N TYR A 259 10.51 -9.22 -0.38
CA TYR A 259 10.23 -9.52 -1.79
C TYR A 259 10.17 -8.24 -2.60
N LEU A 260 10.62 -8.32 -3.83
CA LEU A 260 10.58 -7.26 -4.81
C LEU A 260 9.85 -7.75 -6.06
N TYR A 261 8.93 -6.93 -6.57
CA TYR A 261 8.20 -7.16 -7.82
C TYR A 261 8.42 -5.98 -8.75
N THR A 262 8.71 -6.24 -10.00
CA THR A 262 8.70 -5.20 -11.04
C THR A 262 7.28 -4.88 -11.46
N LEU A 263 7.09 -3.81 -12.22
CA LEU A 263 5.76 -3.47 -12.76
C LEU A 263 5.25 -4.55 -13.74
N GLU A 264 6.15 -5.22 -14.46
CA GLU A 264 5.84 -6.34 -15.36
C GLU A 264 5.36 -7.55 -14.57
N ASP A 265 6.05 -7.92 -13.49
CA ASP A 265 5.66 -9.01 -12.59
C ASP A 265 4.23 -8.82 -12.07
N ILE A 266 3.88 -7.60 -11.66
CA ILE A 266 2.54 -7.27 -11.16
C ILE A 266 1.49 -7.40 -12.26
N ALA A 267 1.80 -6.99 -13.48
CA ALA A 267 0.88 -7.14 -14.61
C ALA A 267 0.58 -8.62 -14.91
N ASP A 268 1.60 -9.46 -14.86
CA ASP A 268 1.45 -10.90 -15.08
C ASP A 268 0.72 -11.60 -13.93
N ILE A 269 1.00 -11.24 -12.70
CA ILE A 269 0.25 -11.73 -11.52
C ILE A 269 -1.24 -11.36 -11.63
N LYS A 270 -1.56 -10.15 -12.09
CA LYS A 270 -2.96 -9.74 -12.30
C LYS A 270 -3.65 -10.60 -13.35
N LYS A 271 -3.01 -10.81 -14.50
CA LYS A 271 -3.55 -11.67 -15.56
C LYS A 271 -3.82 -13.10 -15.06
N LEU A 272 -2.88 -13.67 -14.28
CA LEU A 272 -3.04 -14.99 -13.70
C LEU A 272 -4.21 -15.06 -12.71
N LYS A 273 -4.35 -14.07 -11.81
CA LYS A 273 -5.49 -14.00 -10.87
C LYS A 273 -6.83 -13.86 -11.59
N GLU A 274 -6.90 -13.08 -12.66
CA GLU A 274 -8.10 -12.92 -13.48
C GLU A 274 -8.47 -14.24 -14.19
N ALA A 275 -7.49 -14.94 -14.76
CA ALA A 275 -7.70 -16.23 -15.40
C ALA A 275 -8.16 -17.31 -14.40
N GLU A 276 -7.58 -17.32 -13.20
CA GLU A 276 -8.00 -18.24 -12.14
C GLU A 276 -9.43 -17.95 -11.66
N LYS A 277 -9.80 -16.68 -11.50
CA LYS A 277 -11.17 -16.28 -11.16
C LYS A 277 -12.17 -16.74 -12.22
N GLN A 278 -11.86 -16.53 -13.50
CA GLN A 278 -12.70 -17.00 -14.60
C GLN A 278 -12.85 -18.52 -14.61
N LYS A 279 -11.77 -19.25 -14.30
CA LYS A 279 -11.81 -20.72 -14.20
C LYS A 279 -12.74 -21.19 -13.08
N ILE A 280 -12.69 -20.56 -11.92
CA ILE A 280 -13.56 -20.87 -10.78
C ILE A 280 -15.03 -20.56 -11.12
N GLU A 281 -15.31 -19.44 -11.76
CA GLU A 281 -16.66 -19.08 -12.20
C GLU A 281 -17.21 -20.07 -13.24
N LEU A 282 -16.38 -20.50 -14.18
CA LEU A 282 -16.76 -21.51 -15.16
C LEU A 282 -17.06 -22.85 -14.49
N GLN A 283 -16.23 -23.26 -13.54
CA GLN A 283 -16.44 -24.54 -12.81
C GLN A 283 -17.74 -24.53 -12.02
N ARG A 284 -18.07 -23.44 -11.33
CA ARG A 284 -19.38 -23.26 -10.66
C ARG A 284 -20.55 -23.32 -11.63
N SER A 285 -20.38 -22.76 -12.82
CA SER A 285 -21.42 -22.80 -13.85
C SER A 285 -21.65 -24.23 -14.39
N ILE A 286 -20.57 -25.00 -14.54
CA ILE A 286 -20.65 -26.43 -14.94
C ILE A 286 -21.36 -27.23 -13.86
N GLU A 287 -20.97 -27.10 -12.61
CA GLU A 287 -21.59 -27.80 -11.47
C GLU A 287 -23.10 -27.49 -11.38
N LYS A 288 -23.50 -26.25 -11.63
CA LYS A 288 -24.92 -25.85 -11.66
C LYS A 288 -25.68 -26.56 -12.80
N LEU A 289 -25.08 -26.58 -13.99
CA LEU A 289 -25.69 -27.28 -15.15
C LEU A 289 -25.80 -28.78 -14.95
N GLU A 290 -24.82 -29.42 -14.32
CA GLU A 290 -24.84 -30.85 -13.99
C GLU A 290 -25.94 -31.16 -12.98
N LYS A 291 -26.13 -30.31 -11.97
CA LYS A 291 -27.21 -30.44 -11.00
C LYS A 291 -28.60 -30.32 -11.65
N GLU A 292 -28.79 -29.32 -12.52
CA GLU A 292 -30.03 -29.14 -13.28
C GLU A 292 -30.35 -30.36 -14.21
N LYS A 293 -29.31 -30.97 -14.81
CA LYS A 293 -29.47 -32.18 -15.62
C LYS A 293 -29.85 -33.40 -14.77
N SER A 294 -29.25 -33.55 -13.58
CA SER A 294 -29.59 -34.62 -12.65
C SER A 294 -31.07 -34.53 -12.20
N GLU A 295 -31.49 -33.32 -11.78
CA GLU A 295 -32.87 -33.07 -11.37
C GLU A 295 -33.89 -33.37 -12.49
N LYS A 296 -33.59 -32.95 -13.74
CA LYS A 296 -34.44 -33.31 -14.90
C LYS A 296 -34.51 -34.80 -15.20
N SER A 297 -33.37 -35.50 -15.04
CA SER A 297 -33.33 -36.97 -15.23
C SER A 297 -34.20 -37.70 -14.18
N ASP A 298 -34.15 -37.25 -12.93
CA ASP A 298 -34.93 -37.84 -11.85
C ASP A 298 -36.44 -37.56 -12.01
N ILE A 299 -36.81 -36.38 -12.49
CA ILE A 299 -38.21 -36.07 -12.83
C ILE A 299 -38.72 -36.95 -13.97
N LEU A 300 -37.93 -37.17 -15.02
CA LEU A 300 -38.28 -38.06 -16.13
C LEU A 300 -38.51 -39.51 -15.68
N LYS A 301 -37.67 -40.05 -14.80
CA LYS A 301 -37.85 -41.37 -14.23
C LYS A 301 -39.15 -41.50 -13.45
N VAL A 302 -39.48 -40.51 -12.63
CA VAL A 302 -40.74 -40.48 -11.87
C VAL A 302 -41.93 -40.40 -12.81
N MET A 303 -41.86 -39.66 -13.91
CA MET A 303 -42.91 -39.58 -14.92
C MET A 303 -43.12 -40.94 -15.64
N ASP A 304 -42.03 -41.64 -16.00
CA ASP A 304 -42.11 -42.97 -16.61
C ASP A 304 -42.71 -43.99 -15.64
N GLU A 305 -42.37 -43.98 -14.36
CA GLU A 305 -42.97 -44.84 -13.34
C GLU A 305 -44.48 -44.56 -13.12
N ILE A 306 -44.94 -43.34 -13.24
CA ILE A 306 -46.36 -43.00 -13.15
C ILE A 306 -47.12 -43.51 -14.39
N GLN A 307 -46.50 -43.45 -15.56
CA GLN A 307 -47.11 -43.95 -16.81
C GLN A 307 -47.28 -45.47 -16.81
N ASP A 308 -46.32 -46.19 -16.21
CA ASP A 308 -46.38 -47.63 -16.06
C ASP A 308 -47.42 -48.11 -15.02
N LEU A 309 -47.83 -47.21 -14.10
CA LEU A 309 -48.89 -47.54 -13.12
C LEU A 309 -50.32 -47.37 -13.64
N GLY A 310 -50.50 -46.96 -14.91
CA GLY A 310 -51.78 -47.08 -15.63
C GLY A 310 -52.88 -46.12 -15.18
N PHE A 311 -52.55 -44.88 -14.88
CA PHE A 311 -53.50 -43.77 -14.72
C PHE A 311 -53.69 -43.03 -16.04
#